data_3d6bfb347a43ec5b4bd13b6c5ddcbac8
#
_entry.id   3d6bfb347a43ec5b4bd13b6c5ddcbac8
#
_cell.length_a   1.000
_cell.length_b   1.000
_cell.length_c   1.000
_cell.angle_alpha   90.00
_cell.angle_beta   90.00
_cell.angle_gamma   90.00
#
_symmetry.space_group_name_H-M   'P 1'
#
loop_
_entity.id
_entity.type
_entity.pdbx_description
1 polymer ?
#
loop_
_entity_poly.entity_id
_entity_poly.type
_entity_poly.pdbx_seq_one_letter_code
_entity_poly.pdbx_strand_id
1 'polypeptide(L)'
;LFIAPLLYLEAHEIDKSALLKTLDLSLSLAIGLAIVTMAAVGFTLHVVWPSITLASALALGAALGPTDAVAVSSLGKEASLTQRQRSVLKGESLFNDASGIVGFQFALAAAFTGEFAVGQAAGEFVISFFGGTLFGLVIAAAANWLFETVRSLGWETTTTRILMELFLPFLLYLGAEEFNVSGILSVVAAGLFIRFDRTGVGPNVARTNIVSTSVWGVLSFSLNGAVFILLGMQLPRAMRASWSDPYISNTVLIGIILLVTLVVIALRFFWIAAMLRVARDTITGQRRKMTPERLSLIHISEPTRHSLIS
;
A
#
# COMPACT_ATOMS: atom_id res chain seq x y z
N LEU A 1 -9.95 -3.45 -9.92
CA LEU A 1 -9.30 -3.53 -11.23
C LEU A 1 -8.46 -2.27 -11.54
N PHE A 2 -8.96 -1.03 -11.30
CA PHE A 2 -8.21 0.23 -11.55
C PHE A 2 -6.98 0.40 -10.66
N ILE A 3 -7.01 -0.16 -9.46
CA ILE A 3 -5.90 -0.07 -8.48
C ILE A 3 -4.74 -1.00 -8.87
N ALA A 4 -5.01 -2.10 -9.56
CA ALA A 4 -3.98 -3.09 -9.91
C ALA A 4 -2.79 -2.49 -10.68
N PRO A 5 -2.96 -1.76 -11.81
CA PRO A 5 -1.83 -1.16 -12.51
C PRO A 5 -1.11 -0.07 -11.70
N LEU A 6 -1.81 0.64 -10.81
CA LEU A 6 -1.19 1.64 -9.94
C LEU A 6 -0.26 0.99 -8.92
N LEU A 7 -0.74 -0.04 -8.21
CA LEU A 7 0.08 -0.80 -7.25
C LEU A 7 1.26 -1.52 -7.92
N TYR A 8 1.04 -2.03 -9.15
CA TYR A 8 2.11 -2.62 -9.94
C TYR A 8 3.23 -1.61 -10.23
N LEU A 9 2.85 -0.41 -10.69
CA LEU A 9 3.80 0.67 -10.98
C LEU A 9 4.55 1.10 -9.72
N GLU A 10 3.84 1.31 -8.62
CA GLU A 10 4.45 1.67 -7.33
C GLU A 10 5.44 0.61 -6.84
N ALA A 11 5.06 -0.67 -6.90
CA ALA A 11 5.93 -1.78 -6.55
C ALA A 11 7.16 -1.87 -7.48
N HIS A 12 6.98 -1.57 -8.75
CA HIS A 12 8.04 -1.60 -9.74
C HIS A 12 9.05 -0.45 -9.57
N GLU A 13 8.57 0.75 -9.24
CA GLU A 13 9.39 1.96 -9.05
C GLU A 13 10.14 2.03 -7.73
N ILE A 14 9.79 1.16 -6.78
CA ILE A 14 10.42 1.18 -5.46
C ILE A 14 11.90 0.77 -5.56
N ASP A 15 12.77 1.49 -4.85
CA ASP A 15 14.17 1.08 -4.72
C ASP A 15 14.25 -0.16 -3.83
N LYS A 16 14.40 -1.33 -4.48
CA LYS A 16 14.45 -2.64 -3.82
C LYS A 16 15.59 -2.75 -2.81
N SER A 17 16.73 -2.10 -3.08
CA SER A 17 17.88 -2.12 -2.18
C SER A 17 17.63 -1.31 -0.91
N ALA A 18 16.95 -0.19 -1.04
CA ALA A 18 16.54 0.64 0.08
C ALA A 18 15.38 -0.01 0.86
N LEU A 19 14.41 -0.63 0.15
CA LEU A 19 13.31 -1.38 0.76
C LEU A 19 13.83 -2.54 1.61
N LEU A 20 14.72 -3.36 1.09
CA LEU A 20 15.29 -4.50 1.83
C LEU A 20 16.04 -4.08 3.10
N LYS A 21 16.66 -2.90 3.12
CA LYS A 21 17.34 -2.35 4.30
C LYS A 21 16.38 -1.82 5.38
N THR A 22 15.13 -1.57 5.02
CA THR A 22 14.10 -1.01 5.91
C THR A 22 12.88 -1.90 6.02
N LEU A 23 12.97 -3.14 5.57
CA LEU A 23 11.87 -4.08 5.42
C LEU A 23 11.21 -4.40 6.77
N ASP A 24 12.01 -4.54 7.82
CA ASP A 24 11.56 -4.73 9.20
C ASP A 24 10.63 -3.61 9.65
N LEU A 25 11.02 -2.37 9.40
CA LEU A 25 10.23 -1.20 9.76
C LEU A 25 9.00 -1.05 8.85
N SER A 26 9.18 -1.20 7.53
CA SER A 26 8.09 -1.08 6.56
C SER A 26 7.01 -2.15 6.76
N LEU A 27 7.38 -3.42 6.99
CA LEU A 27 6.42 -4.49 7.28
C LEU A 27 5.74 -4.31 8.63
N SER A 28 6.47 -3.86 9.66
CA SER A 28 5.85 -3.58 10.95
C SER A 28 4.82 -2.46 10.88
N LEU A 29 5.10 -1.40 10.12
CA LEU A 29 4.14 -0.32 9.88
C LEU A 29 2.98 -0.79 9.00
N ALA A 30 3.26 -1.52 7.93
CA ALA A 30 2.25 -1.91 6.96
C ALA A 30 1.29 -3.01 7.46
N ILE A 31 1.79 -3.99 8.21
CA ILE A 31 0.98 -5.11 8.71
C ILE A 31 0.63 -4.91 10.17
N GLY A 32 1.62 -4.65 11.01
CA GLY A 32 1.42 -4.54 12.45
C GLY A 32 0.52 -3.37 12.82
N LEU A 33 0.84 -2.17 12.31
CA LEU A 33 0.02 -0.99 12.58
C LEU A 33 -1.36 -1.10 11.93
N ALA A 34 -1.49 -1.70 10.73
CA ALA A 34 -2.79 -1.89 10.08
C ALA A 34 -3.71 -2.78 10.92
N ILE A 35 -3.22 -3.93 11.42
CA ILE A 35 -3.99 -4.82 12.29
C ILE A 35 -4.39 -4.11 13.59
N VAL A 36 -3.46 -3.39 14.22
CA VAL A 36 -3.76 -2.66 15.46
C VAL A 36 -4.75 -1.53 15.22
N THR A 37 -4.64 -0.81 14.10
CA THR A 37 -5.59 0.24 13.71
C THR A 37 -6.98 -0.35 13.45
N MET A 38 -7.06 -1.44 12.69
CA MET A 38 -8.30 -2.17 12.46
C MET A 38 -8.98 -2.57 13.78
N ALA A 39 -8.24 -3.19 14.70
CA ALA A 39 -8.76 -3.62 15.98
C ALA A 39 -9.19 -2.43 16.85
N ALA A 40 -8.33 -1.42 17.00
CA ALA A 40 -8.61 -0.29 17.89
C ALA A 40 -9.77 0.57 17.39
N VAL A 41 -9.83 0.87 16.10
CA VAL A 41 -10.96 1.59 15.50
C VAL A 41 -12.23 0.76 15.60
N GLY A 42 -12.15 -0.55 15.27
CA GLY A 42 -13.29 -1.46 15.36
C GLY A 42 -13.86 -1.54 16.78
N PHE A 43 -13.02 -1.75 17.79
CA PHE A 43 -13.47 -1.77 19.18
C PHE A 43 -13.99 -0.41 19.63
N THR A 44 -13.32 0.68 19.30
CA THR A 44 -13.77 2.04 19.66
C THR A 44 -15.17 2.31 19.11
N LEU A 45 -15.39 2.00 17.83
CA LEU A 45 -16.69 2.19 17.19
C LEU A 45 -17.77 1.30 17.77
N HIS A 46 -17.47 0.02 18.03
CA HIS A 46 -18.43 -0.90 18.63
C HIS A 46 -18.87 -0.48 20.03
N VAL A 47 -17.95 0.09 20.82
CA VAL A 47 -18.25 0.60 22.17
C VAL A 47 -19.05 1.90 22.12
N VAL A 48 -18.66 2.83 21.22
CA VAL A 48 -19.30 4.16 21.14
C VAL A 48 -20.66 4.07 20.40
N TRP A 49 -20.78 3.12 19.50
CA TRP A 49 -21.98 2.92 18.70
C TRP A 49 -22.40 1.44 18.66
N PRO A 50 -23.08 0.96 19.72
CA PRO A 50 -23.42 -0.45 19.90
C PRO A 50 -24.34 -1.05 18.79
N SER A 51 -25.01 -0.21 18.00
CA SER A 51 -25.82 -0.68 16.87
C SER A 51 -24.98 -1.21 15.70
N ILE A 52 -23.68 -0.86 15.64
CA ILE A 52 -22.77 -1.39 14.61
C ILE A 52 -22.21 -2.72 15.11
N THR A 53 -22.32 -3.75 14.27
CA THR A 53 -21.68 -5.04 14.57
C THR A 53 -20.17 -4.89 14.64
N LEU A 54 -19.52 -5.69 15.49
CA LEU A 54 -18.04 -5.67 15.60
C LEU A 54 -17.37 -5.90 14.23
N ALA A 55 -17.90 -6.81 13.42
CA ALA A 55 -17.40 -7.10 12.10
C ALA A 55 -17.45 -5.88 11.17
N SER A 56 -18.58 -5.16 11.13
CA SER A 56 -18.69 -3.93 10.32
C SER A 56 -17.78 -2.81 10.84
N ALA A 57 -17.62 -2.70 12.17
CA ALA A 57 -16.71 -1.74 12.78
C ALA A 57 -15.24 -2.06 12.47
N LEU A 58 -14.86 -3.35 12.46
CA LEU A 58 -13.54 -3.80 12.05
C LEU A 58 -13.29 -3.55 10.56
N ALA A 59 -14.29 -3.75 9.69
CA ALA A 59 -14.18 -3.42 8.27
C ALA A 59 -13.86 -1.93 8.06
N LEU A 60 -14.54 -1.04 8.79
CA LEU A 60 -14.23 0.40 8.74
C LEU A 60 -12.82 0.68 9.25
N GLY A 61 -12.38 0.03 10.33
CA GLY A 61 -11.03 0.14 10.84
C GLY A 61 -9.96 -0.31 9.84
N ALA A 62 -10.21 -1.40 9.11
CA ALA A 62 -9.35 -1.87 8.04
C ALA A 62 -9.26 -0.88 6.87
N ALA A 63 -10.38 -0.26 6.49
CA ALA A 63 -10.43 0.74 5.43
C ALA A 63 -9.68 2.04 5.79
N LEU A 64 -9.59 2.38 7.08
CA LEU A 64 -8.90 3.57 7.57
C LEU A 64 -7.41 3.36 7.88
N GLY A 65 -6.94 2.10 7.85
CA GLY A 65 -5.54 1.76 8.11
C GLY A 65 -4.55 2.19 7.04
N PRO A 66 -4.85 1.98 5.75
CA PRO A 66 -3.95 2.32 4.64
C PRO A 66 -3.63 3.80 4.52
N THR A 67 -2.42 4.09 4.02
CA THR A 67 -1.94 5.45 3.76
C THR A 67 -1.67 5.65 2.29
N ASP A 68 -2.11 6.76 1.72
CA ASP A 68 -1.97 7.07 0.30
C ASP A 68 -0.53 7.46 -0.06
N ALA A 69 0.14 6.64 -0.88
CA ALA A 69 1.48 6.89 -1.39
C ALA A 69 1.53 8.12 -2.31
N VAL A 70 0.45 8.44 -3.03
CA VAL A 70 0.39 9.61 -3.93
C VAL A 70 0.39 10.89 -3.12
N ALA A 71 -0.40 10.94 -2.04
CA ALA A 71 -0.40 12.07 -1.12
C ALA A 71 0.97 12.24 -0.45
N VAL A 72 1.60 11.14 0.01
CA VAL A 72 2.94 11.15 0.60
C VAL A 72 4.00 11.63 -0.41
N SER A 73 3.94 11.19 -1.66
CA SER A 73 4.93 11.57 -2.67
C SER A 73 4.80 13.02 -3.11
N SER A 74 3.59 13.57 -3.18
CA SER A 74 3.35 14.98 -3.50
C SER A 74 3.83 15.90 -2.38
N LEU A 75 3.44 15.62 -1.13
CA LEU A 75 3.88 16.36 0.04
C LEU A 75 5.39 16.19 0.33
N GLY A 76 5.95 15.02 0.02
CA GLY A 76 7.35 14.71 0.25
C GLY A 76 8.34 15.57 -0.55
N LYS A 77 7.89 16.18 -1.66
CA LYS A 77 8.69 17.15 -2.42
C LYS A 77 8.80 18.49 -1.67
N GLU A 78 7.70 18.96 -1.11
CA GLU A 78 7.64 20.20 -0.34
C GLU A 78 8.27 20.03 1.04
N ALA A 79 8.12 18.86 1.62
CA ALA A 79 8.58 18.51 2.96
C ALA A 79 10.07 18.12 3.06
N SER A 80 10.84 18.17 1.96
CA SER A 80 12.28 17.84 1.93
C SER A 80 12.65 16.49 2.55
N LEU A 81 11.82 15.46 2.33
CA LEU A 81 12.05 14.12 2.87
C LEU A 81 13.37 13.51 2.37
N THR A 82 14.11 12.89 3.26
CA THR A 82 15.32 12.13 2.91
C THR A 82 14.97 10.91 2.06
N GLN A 83 15.92 10.40 1.28
CA GLN A 83 15.75 9.20 0.44
C GLN A 83 15.26 8.00 1.28
N ARG A 84 15.80 7.83 2.49
CA ARG A 84 15.41 6.76 3.40
C ARG A 84 13.96 6.91 3.86
N GLN A 85 13.53 8.12 4.23
CA GLN A 85 12.14 8.39 4.63
C GLN A 85 11.17 8.09 3.49
N ARG A 86 11.49 8.52 2.27
CA ARG A 86 10.69 8.22 1.08
C ARG A 86 10.57 6.71 0.84
N SER A 87 11.66 5.96 0.96
CA SER A 87 11.64 4.50 0.77
C SER A 87 10.81 3.79 1.82
N VAL A 88 10.89 4.20 3.10
CA VAL A 88 10.07 3.64 4.18
C VAL A 88 8.59 3.93 3.93
N LEU A 89 8.24 5.18 3.62
CA LEU A 89 6.85 5.59 3.39
C LEU A 89 6.24 4.93 2.14
N LYS A 90 7.03 4.83 1.04
CA LYS A 90 6.59 4.08 -0.15
C LYS A 90 6.42 2.59 0.14
N GLY A 91 7.35 1.99 0.88
CA GLY A 91 7.25 0.58 1.27
C GLY A 91 6.08 0.33 2.22
N GLU A 92 5.87 1.23 3.19
CA GLU A 92 4.72 1.17 4.08
C GLU A 92 3.41 1.19 3.29
N SER A 93 3.22 2.19 2.43
CA SER A 93 1.99 2.36 1.66
C SER A 93 1.69 1.14 0.77
N LEU A 94 2.70 0.63 0.07
CA LEU A 94 2.55 -0.52 -0.81
C LEU A 94 2.01 -1.78 -0.09
N PHE A 95 2.57 -2.09 1.08
CA PHE A 95 2.14 -3.26 1.85
C PHE A 95 0.89 -2.98 2.69
N ASN A 96 0.69 -1.74 3.11
CA ASN A 96 -0.45 -1.33 3.92
C ASN A 96 -1.75 -1.37 3.12
N ASP A 97 -1.74 -0.91 1.85
CA ASP A 97 -2.88 -1.01 0.95
C ASP A 97 -3.30 -2.47 0.76
N ALA A 98 -2.34 -3.36 0.50
CA ALA A 98 -2.61 -4.78 0.37
C ALA A 98 -3.18 -5.40 1.66
N SER A 99 -2.59 -5.11 2.83
CA SER A 99 -3.06 -5.64 4.11
C SER A 99 -4.41 -5.05 4.54
N GLY A 100 -4.65 -3.77 4.27
CA GLY A 100 -5.91 -3.10 4.55
C GLY A 100 -7.06 -3.67 3.73
N ILE A 101 -6.87 -3.90 2.44
CA ILE A 101 -7.90 -4.47 1.57
C ILE A 101 -8.23 -5.92 1.96
N VAL A 102 -7.20 -6.73 2.23
CA VAL A 102 -7.44 -8.11 2.70
C VAL A 102 -8.14 -8.11 4.05
N GLY A 103 -7.73 -7.26 5.00
CA GLY A 103 -8.41 -7.09 6.29
C GLY A 103 -9.86 -6.62 6.14
N PHE A 104 -10.12 -5.70 5.22
CA PHE A 104 -11.47 -5.22 4.91
C PHE A 104 -12.36 -6.32 4.33
N GLN A 105 -11.90 -7.04 3.31
CA GLN A 105 -12.65 -8.14 2.69
C GLN A 105 -13.02 -9.19 3.74
N PHE A 106 -12.09 -9.50 4.60
CA PHE A 106 -12.24 -10.43 5.69
C PHE A 106 -13.30 -10.00 6.72
N ALA A 107 -13.19 -8.77 7.22
CA ALA A 107 -14.16 -8.24 8.17
C ALA A 107 -15.55 -8.09 7.53
N LEU A 108 -15.61 -7.78 6.24
CA LEU A 108 -16.85 -7.70 5.48
C LEU A 108 -17.51 -9.08 5.34
N ALA A 109 -16.74 -10.12 5.01
CA ALA A 109 -17.27 -11.49 4.96
C ALA A 109 -17.85 -11.93 6.30
N ALA A 110 -17.15 -11.66 7.42
CA ALA A 110 -17.65 -11.92 8.77
C ALA A 110 -18.93 -11.12 9.10
N ALA A 111 -19.06 -9.89 8.57
CA ALA A 111 -20.27 -9.09 8.76
C ALA A 111 -21.47 -9.68 8.04
N PHE A 112 -21.29 -10.31 6.88
CA PHE A 112 -22.38 -10.93 6.11
C PHE A 112 -22.75 -12.31 6.61
N THR A 113 -21.80 -13.13 7.05
CA THR A 113 -22.07 -14.50 7.54
C THR A 113 -22.60 -14.53 8.96
N GLY A 114 -22.39 -13.47 9.74
CA GLY A 114 -22.76 -13.41 11.15
C GLY A 114 -21.92 -14.29 12.07
N GLU A 115 -21.00 -15.09 11.52
CA GLU A 115 -20.12 -16.00 12.24
C GLU A 115 -18.68 -15.50 12.21
N PHE A 116 -18.14 -15.18 13.37
CA PHE A 116 -16.73 -14.84 13.53
C PHE A 116 -15.93 -16.12 13.78
N ALA A 117 -15.89 -17.02 12.79
CA ALA A 117 -15.04 -18.21 12.85
C ALA A 117 -13.56 -17.80 12.66
N VAL A 118 -12.97 -17.22 13.73
CA VAL A 118 -11.60 -16.65 13.70
C VAL A 118 -10.57 -17.63 13.13
N GLY A 119 -10.72 -18.92 13.40
CA GLY A 119 -9.79 -19.95 12.93
C GLY A 119 -9.89 -20.20 11.41
N GLN A 120 -11.11 -20.35 10.88
CA GLN A 120 -11.32 -20.53 9.44
C GLN A 120 -10.88 -19.31 8.68
N ALA A 121 -11.23 -18.20 9.18
CA ALA A 121 -10.96 -16.90 8.70
C ALA A 121 -9.45 -16.57 8.66
N ALA A 122 -8.70 -16.88 9.69
CA ALA A 122 -7.25 -16.77 9.68
C ALA A 122 -6.62 -17.70 8.63
N GLY A 123 -7.19 -18.90 8.44
CA GLY A 123 -6.75 -19.84 7.39
C GLY A 123 -6.95 -19.27 5.98
N GLU A 124 -8.13 -18.74 5.69
CA GLU A 124 -8.44 -18.10 4.40
C GLU A 124 -7.57 -16.87 4.15
N PHE A 125 -7.31 -16.07 5.20
CA PHE A 125 -6.36 -14.95 5.11
C PHE A 125 -4.96 -15.42 4.73
N VAL A 126 -4.44 -16.43 5.41
CA VAL A 126 -3.10 -16.97 5.14
C VAL A 126 -3.02 -17.52 3.71
N ILE A 127 -4.02 -18.28 3.28
CA ILE A 127 -4.08 -18.84 1.91
C ILE A 127 -4.16 -17.71 0.88
N SER A 128 -5.02 -16.73 1.08
CA SER A 128 -5.18 -15.60 0.18
C SER A 128 -3.90 -14.75 0.12
N PHE A 129 -3.27 -14.49 1.25
CA PHE A 129 -2.05 -13.68 1.35
C PHE A 129 -0.84 -14.35 0.70
N PHE A 130 -0.51 -15.55 1.17
CA PHE A 130 0.66 -16.28 0.66
C PHE A 130 0.41 -16.86 -0.73
N GLY A 131 -0.81 -17.31 -1.01
CA GLY A 131 -1.22 -17.79 -2.32
C GLY A 131 -1.15 -16.68 -3.38
N GLY A 132 -1.67 -15.50 -3.08
CA GLY A 132 -1.58 -14.33 -3.97
C GLY A 132 -0.13 -13.92 -4.24
N THR A 133 0.68 -13.86 -3.18
CA THR A 133 2.11 -13.54 -3.32
C THR A 133 2.83 -14.57 -4.18
N LEU A 134 2.64 -15.86 -3.91
CA LEU A 134 3.27 -16.94 -4.68
C LEU A 134 2.81 -16.95 -6.14
N PHE A 135 1.50 -16.80 -6.38
CA PHE A 135 0.94 -16.69 -7.72
C PHE A 135 1.58 -15.53 -8.49
N GLY A 136 1.69 -14.35 -7.86
CA GLY A 136 2.35 -13.18 -8.44
C GLY A 136 3.80 -13.45 -8.82
N LEU A 137 4.57 -14.09 -7.95
CA LEU A 137 5.98 -14.44 -8.22
C LEU A 137 6.12 -15.44 -9.37
N VAL A 138 5.27 -16.47 -9.42
CA VAL A 138 5.28 -17.49 -10.49
C VAL A 138 4.95 -16.88 -11.84
N ILE A 139 3.88 -16.09 -11.92
CA ILE A 139 3.49 -15.42 -13.17
C ILE A 139 4.55 -14.36 -13.56
N ALA A 140 5.14 -13.66 -12.61
CA ALA A 140 6.23 -12.72 -12.88
C ALA A 140 7.47 -13.42 -13.45
N ALA A 141 7.84 -14.59 -12.92
CA ALA A 141 8.94 -15.38 -13.46
C ALA A 141 8.63 -15.86 -14.89
N ALA A 142 7.40 -16.34 -15.13
CA ALA A 142 6.94 -16.74 -16.47
C ALA A 142 6.93 -15.54 -17.44
N ALA A 143 6.47 -14.37 -16.99
CA ALA A 143 6.50 -13.15 -17.80
C ALA A 143 7.93 -12.73 -18.15
N ASN A 144 8.87 -12.75 -17.18
CA ASN A 144 10.27 -12.47 -17.45
C ASN A 144 10.87 -13.44 -18.47
N TRP A 145 10.59 -14.75 -18.32
CA TRP A 145 11.03 -15.74 -19.29
C TRP A 145 10.44 -15.47 -20.70
N LEU A 146 9.17 -15.12 -20.77
CA LEU A 146 8.50 -14.76 -22.03
C LEU A 146 9.14 -13.52 -22.66
N PHE A 147 9.41 -12.46 -21.88
CA PHE A 147 10.08 -11.25 -22.35
C PHE A 147 11.47 -11.54 -22.94
N GLU A 148 12.26 -12.36 -22.23
CA GLU A 148 13.58 -12.76 -22.71
C GLU A 148 13.50 -13.62 -23.98
N THR A 149 12.51 -14.49 -24.10
CA THR A 149 12.28 -15.32 -25.27
C THR A 149 11.90 -14.48 -26.47
N VAL A 150 10.94 -13.55 -26.33
CA VAL A 150 10.51 -12.62 -27.41
C VAL A 150 11.69 -11.75 -27.86
N ARG A 151 12.53 -11.31 -26.89
CA ARG A 151 13.75 -10.55 -27.18
C ARG A 151 14.78 -11.37 -27.96
N SER A 152 15.04 -12.61 -27.54
CA SER A 152 16.00 -13.50 -28.20
C SER A 152 15.60 -13.86 -29.62
N LEU A 153 14.29 -13.93 -29.91
CA LEU A 153 13.72 -14.15 -31.24
C LEU A 153 13.77 -12.87 -32.12
N GLY A 154 14.18 -11.74 -31.59
CA GLY A 154 14.20 -10.48 -32.31
C GLY A 154 12.83 -9.85 -32.60
N TRP A 155 11.78 -10.34 -31.94
CA TRP A 155 10.40 -9.84 -32.10
C TRP A 155 10.07 -8.70 -31.14
N GLU A 156 11.02 -8.31 -30.30
CA GLU A 156 10.83 -7.20 -29.38
C GLU A 156 10.76 -5.88 -30.13
N THR A 157 9.58 -5.28 -30.14
CA THR A 157 9.37 -3.88 -30.51
C THR A 157 9.04 -3.07 -29.26
N THR A 158 9.32 -1.77 -29.28
CA THR A 158 8.95 -0.85 -28.17
C THR A 158 7.46 -0.98 -27.84
N THR A 159 6.60 -1.07 -28.86
CA THR A 159 5.15 -1.18 -28.66
C THR A 159 4.75 -2.51 -28.03
N THR A 160 5.31 -3.64 -28.52
CA THR A 160 5.01 -4.97 -27.97
C THR A 160 5.36 -5.04 -26.49
N ARG A 161 6.53 -4.52 -26.13
CA ARG A 161 7.00 -4.49 -24.75
C ARG A 161 6.09 -3.67 -23.84
N ILE A 162 5.74 -2.44 -24.24
CA ILE A 162 4.87 -1.56 -23.47
C ILE A 162 3.48 -2.17 -23.28
N LEU A 163 2.93 -2.80 -24.33
CA LEU A 163 1.64 -3.48 -24.21
C LEU A 163 1.70 -4.65 -23.22
N MET A 164 2.76 -5.47 -23.28
CA MET A 164 2.95 -6.56 -22.31
C MET A 164 3.05 -6.03 -20.88
N GLU A 165 3.85 -4.97 -20.66
CA GLU A 165 3.97 -4.31 -19.35
C GLU A 165 2.62 -3.80 -18.85
N LEU A 166 1.81 -3.23 -19.74
CA LEU A 166 0.53 -2.62 -19.41
C LEU A 166 -0.56 -3.65 -19.07
N PHE A 167 -0.60 -4.76 -19.82
CA PHE A 167 -1.61 -5.81 -19.62
C PHE A 167 -1.27 -6.74 -18.44
N LEU A 168 -0.01 -6.86 -18.07
CA LEU A 168 0.44 -7.78 -17.04
C LEU A 168 -0.26 -7.59 -15.68
N PRO A 169 -0.41 -6.39 -15.12
CA PRO A 169 -1.11 -6.22 -13.85
C PRO A 169 -2.58 -6.62 -13.89
N PHE A 170 -3.25 -6.48 -15.04
CA PHE A 170 -4.63 -6.93 -15.21
C PHE A 170 -4.72 -8.46 -15.25
N LEU A 171 -3.82 -9.11 -15.97
CA LEU A 171 -3.74 -10.57 -16.02
C LEU A 171 -3.42 -11.16 -14.66
N LEU A 172 -2.51 -10.56 -13.92
CA LEU A 172 -2.16 -10.96 -12.55
C LEU A 172 -3.35 -10.85 -11.60
N TYR A 173 -4.05 -9.70 -11.64
CA TYR A 173 -5.19 -9.46 -10.78
C TYR A 173 -6.32 -10.45 -11.08
N LEU A 174 -6.77 -10.52 -12.34
CA LEU A 174 -7.89 -11.39 -12.73
C LEU A 174 -7.54 -12.87 -12.57
N GLY A 175 -6.32 -13.27 -12.91
CA GLY A 175 -5.89 -14.64 -12.72
C GLY A 175 -5.85 -15.07 -11.26
N ALA A 176 -5.36 -14.23 -10.36
CA ALA A 176 -5.32 -14.54 -8.94
C ALA A 176 -6.73 -14.66 -8.33
N GLU A 177 -7.65 -13.74 -8.70
CA GLU A 177 -9.05 -13.81 -8.26
C GLU A 177 -9.75 -15.10 -8.72
N GLU A 178 -9.45 -15.61 -9.90
CA GLU A 178 -9.99 -16.88 -10.40
C GLU A 178 -9.53 -18.08 -9.55
N PHE A 179 -8.32 -18.01 -8.98
CA PHE A 179 -7.80 -19.03 -8.05
C PHE A 179 -8.18 -18.77 -6.58
N ASN A 180 -9.05 -17.80 -6.31
CA ASN A 180 -9.46 -17.39 -4.96
C ASN A 180 -8.28 -16.97 -4.05
N VAL A 181 -7.27 -16.35 -4.64
CA VAL A 181 -6.14 -15.74 -3.92
C VAL A 181 -6.08 -14.23 -4.18
N SER A 182 -5.38 -13.48 -3.33
CA SER A 182 -5.37 -12.02 -3.42
C SER A 182 -4.77 -11.51 -4.72
N GLY A 183 -5.59 -10.92 -5.59
CA GLY A 183 -5.16 -10.27 -6.83
C GLY A 183 -4.24 -9.09 -6.57
N ILE A 184 -4.44 -8.36 -5.49
CA ILE A 184 -3.62 -7.20 -5.10
C ILE A 184 -2.22 -7.62 -4.70
N LEU A 185 -2.10 -8.64 -3.84
CA LEU A 185 -0.79 -9.17 -3.44
C LEU A 185 -0.04 -9.81 -4.60
N SER A 186 -0.77 -10.45 -5.53
CA SER A 186 -0.20 -10.97 -6.77
C SER A 186 0.45 -9.87 -7.59
N VAL A 187 -0.24 -8.77 -7.79
CA VAL A 187 0.24 -7.61 -8.57
C VAL A 187 1.44 -6.94 -7.90
N VAL A 188 1.39 -6.74 -6.58
CA VAL A 188 2.49 -6.15 -5.80
C VAL A 188 3.73 -7.04 -5.84
N ALA A 189 3.58 -8.34 -5.61
CA ALA A 189 4.69 -9.29 -5.64
C ALA A 189 5.35 -9.34 -7.01
N ALA A 190 4.56 -9.34 -8.09
CA ALA A 190 5.07 -9.29 -9.45
C ALA A 190 5.81 -7.99 -9.76
N GLY A 191 5.27 -6.84 -9.36
CA GLY A 191 5.92 -5.53 -9.54
C GLY A 191 7.25 -5.43 -8.81
N LEU A 192 7.34 -6.03 -7.60
CA LEU A 192 8.60 -6.13 -6.86
C LEU A 192 9.60 -7.09 -7.52
N PHE A 193 9.14 -8.17 -8.13
CA PHE A 193 9.99 -9.20 -8.71
C PHE A 193 10.50 -8.81 -10.09
N ILE A 194 9.64 -8.31 -10.97
CA ILE A 194 9.98 -8.01 -12.37
C ILE A 194 11.01 -6.89 -12.43
N ARG A 195 12.12 -7.18 -13.10
CA ARG A 195 13.12 -6.21 -13.50
C ARG A 195 12.99 -6.01 -15.00
N PHE A 196 12.29 -4.98 -15.41
CA PHE A 196 12.46 -4.51 -16.77
C PHE A 196 13.89 -3.98 -16.87
N ASP A 197 14.67 -4.61 -17.73
CA ASP A 197 16.12 -4.36 -17.82
C ASP A 197 16.38 -2.91 -18.22
N ARG A 198 16.51 -2.05 -17.19
CA ARG A 198 16.92 -0.65 -17.34
C ARG A 198 18.43 -0.53 -17.52
N THR A 199 19.17 -1.64 -17.43
CA THR A 199 20.62 -1.67 -17.43
C THR A 199 21.24 -1.93 -18.81
N GLY A 200 20.43 -2.20 -19.83
CA GLY A 200 20.90 -2.35 -21.19
C GLY A 200 21.47 -1.03 -21.74
N VAL A 201 22.70 -1.08 -22.25
CA VAL A 201 23.35 0.05 -22.91
C VAL A 201 23.01 -0.01 -24.41
N GLY A 202 22.15 0.89 -24.89
CA GLY A 202 21.83 0.99 -26.30
C GLY A 202 20.72 2.00 -26.60
N PRO A 203 20.69 2.60 -27.80
CA PRO A 203 19.71 3.62 -28.17
C PRO A 203 18.25 3.10 -28.13
N ASN A 204 18.06 1.82 -28.45
CA ASN A 204 16.72 1.20 -28.43
C ASN A 204 16.21 1.04 -26.99
N VAL A 205 17.07 0.68 -26.03
CA VAL A 205 16.71 0.56 -24.62
C VAL A 205 16.35 1.92 -24.04
N ALA A 206 17.17 2.94 -24.32
CA ALA A 206 16.89 4.31 -23.88
C ALA A 206 15.56 4.83 -24.44
N ARG A 207 15.28 4.61 -25.71
CA ARG A 207 14.02 4.99 -26.35
C ARG A 207 12.83 4.28 -25.71
N THR A 208 12.92 2.96 -25.50
CA THR A 208 11.84 2.17 -24.90
C THR A 208 11.57 2.64 -23.47
N ASN A 209 12.62 2.91 -22.67
CA ASN A 209 12.45 3.39 -21.31
C ASN A 209 11.77 4.77 -21.27
N ILE A 210 12.12 5.70 -22.16
CA ILE A 210 11.48 7.02 -22.22
C ILE A 210 10.00 6.89 -22.57
N VAL A 211 9.67 6.08 -23.59
CA VAL A 211 8.28 5.89 -24.00
C VAL A 211 7.48 5.17 -22.92
N SER A 212 8.01 4.11 -22.30
CA SER A 212 7.37 3.38 -21.21
C SER A 212 7.08 4.31 -20.03
N THR A 213 8.06 5.10 -19.58
CA THR A 213 7.87 6.07 -18.50
C THR A 213 6.79 7.10 -18.83
N SER A 214 6.73 7.57 -20.09
CA SER A 214 5.72 8.53 -20.52
C SER A 214 4.31 7.91 -20.53
N VAL A 215 4.17 6.69 -21.05
CA VAL A 215 2.89 5.95 -21.07
C VAL A 215 2.40 5.68 -19.65
N TRP A 216 3.27 5.19 -18.78
CA TRP A 216 2.94 4.96 -17.38
C TRP A 216 2.58 6.26 -16.64
N GLY A 217 3.27 7.36 -16.94
CA GLY A 217 2.95 8.69 -16.37
C GLY A 217 1.53 9.15 -16.74
N VAL A 218 1.15 9.01 -18.00
CA VAL A 218 -0.21 9.37 -18.48
C VAL A 218 -1.25 8.43 -17.87
N LEU A 219 -0.98 7.12 -17.83
CA LEU A 219 -1.91 6.13 -17.28
C LEU A 219 -2.11 6.36 -15.77
N SER A 220 -1.04 6.51 -15.02
CA SER A 220 -1.09 6.76 -13.58
C SER A 220 -1.85 8.05 -13.26
N PHE A 221 -1.58 9.14 -13.97
CA PHE A 221 -2.32 10.39 -13.83
C PHE A 221 -3.82 10.21 -14.11
N SER A 222 -4.16 9.51 -15.20
CA SER A 222 -5.55 9.29 -15.61
C SER A 222 -6.30 8.40 -14.61
N LEU A 223 -5.67 7.31 -14.16
CA LEU A 223 -6.27 6.39 -13.18
C LEU A 223 -6.46 7.04 -11.81
N ASN A 224 -5.44 7.75 -11.31
CA ASN A 224 -5.57 8.51 -10.06
C ASN A 224 -6.66 9.58 -10.18
N GLY A 225 -6.69 10.33 -11.28
CA GLY A 225 -7.74 11.31 -11.54
C GLY A 225 -9.13 10.68 -11.54
N ALA A 226 -9.30 9.52 -12.19
CA ALA A 226 -10.56 8.79 -12.21
C ALA A 226 -11.00 8.34 -10.80
N VAL A 227 -10.06 7.82 -9.98
CA VAL A 227 -10.34 7.41 -8.59
C VAL A 227 -10.79 8.61 -7.76
N PHE A 228 -10.10 9.75 -7.83
CA PHE A 228 -10.50 10.96 -7.09
C PHE A 228 -11.83 11.55 -7.57
N ILE A 229 -12.12 11.51 -8.88
CA ILE A 229 -13.43 11.92 -9.41
C ILE A 229 -14.54 11.01 -8.89
N LEU A 230 -14.34 9.69 -8.95
CA LEU A 230 -15.32 8.72 -8.42
C LEU A 230 -15.54 8.92 -6.93
N LEU A 231 -14.48 9.14 -6.15
CA LEU A 231 -14.57 9.45 -4.73
C LEU A 231 -15.39 10.73 -4.49
N GLY A 232 -15.07 11.80 -5.23
CA GLY A 232 -15.79 13.08 -5.15
C GLY A 232 -17.27 12.96 -5.53
N MET A 233 -17.62 12.09 -6.48
CA MET A 233 -19.01 11.82 -6.86
C MET A 233 -19.77 10.98 -5.80
N GLN A 234 -19.09 10.07 -5.12
CA GLN A 234 -19.68 9.24 -4.06
C GLN A 234 -19.85 9.99 -2.74
N LEU A 235 -18.96 10.91 -2.43
CA LEU A 235 -18.94 11.65 -1.17
C LEU A 235 -20.27 12.35 -0.85
N PRO A 236 -20.90 13.14 -1.77
CA PRO A 236 -22.19 13.78 -1.48
C PRO A 236 -23.30 12.79 -1.22
N ARG A 237 -23.29 11.61 -1.88
CA ARG A 237 -24.30 10.56 -1.65
C ARG A 237 -24.14 9.94 -0.26
N ALA A 238 -22.91 9.61 0.13
CA ALA A 238 -22.61 9.06 1.45
C ALA A 238 -22.96 10.08 2.55
N MET A 239 -22.61 11.35 2.37
CA MET A 239 -22.92 12.40 3.33
C MET A 239 -24.44 12.62 3.48
N ARG A 240 -25.21 12.62 2.38
CA ARG A 240 -26.68 12.78 2.46
C ARG A 240 -27.33 11.64 3.24
N ALA A 241 -26.92 10.39 3.00
CA ALA A 241 -27.45 9.24 3.71
C ALA A 241 -27.22 9.37 5.23
N SER A 242 -26.01 9.73 5.63
CA SER A 242 -25.66 9.89 7.04
C SER A 242 -26.25 11.15 7.68
N TRP A 243 -26.37 12.25 6.92
CA TRP A 243 -26.86 13.54 7.42
C TRP A 243 -28.38 13.58 7.62
N SER A 244 -29.10 12.75 6.85
CA SER A 244 -30.55 12.66 6.88
C SER A 244 -31.05 11.50 7.76
N ASP A 245 -30.17 10.79 8.44
CA ASP A 245 -30.54 9.69 9.32
C ASP A 245 -31.25 10.23 10.57
N PRO A 246 -32.54 9.85 10.79
CA PRO A 246 -33.29 10.33 11.95
C PRO A 246 -32.82 9.74 13.29
N TYR A 247 -32.02 8.66 13.26
CA TYR A 247 -31.57 7.94 14.45
C TYR A 247 -30.25 8.48 15.01
N ILE A 248 -29.52 9.29 14.25
CA ILE A 248 -28.21 9.78 14.65
C ILE A 248 -28.14 11.29 14.51
N SER A 249 -27.86 11.97 15.61
CA SER A 249 -27.58 13.41 15.58
C SER A 249 -26.28 13.70 14.82
N ASN A 250 -26.31 14.69 13.94
CA ASN A 250 -25.12 15.13 13.19
C ASN A 250 -23.95 15.53 14.10
N THR A 251 -24.23 16.03 15.31
CA THR A 251 -23.22 16.35 16.32
C THR A 251 -22.51 15.10 16.83
N VAL A 252 -23.26 14.02 17.06
CA VAL A 252 -22.71 12.72 17.46
C VAL A 252 -21.86 12.14 16.33
N LEU A 253 -22.33 12.21 15.09
CA LEU A 253 -21.58 11.75 13.93
C LEU A 253 -20.22 12.47 13.79
N ILE A 254 -20.22 13.80 13.91
CA ILE A 254 -18.97 14.60 13.89
C ILE A 254 -18.06 14.20 15.05
N GLY A 255 -18.63 14.01 16.26
CA GLY A 255 -17.87 13.55 17.41
C GLY A 255 -17.20 12.20 17.21
N ILE A 256 -17.89 11.25 16.58
CA ILE A 256 -17.34 9.93 16.23
C ILE A 256 -16.21 10.06 15.21
N ILE A 257 -16.39 10.86 14.16
CA ILE A 257 -15.35 11.11 13.15
C ILE A 257 -14.09 11.68 13.80
N LEU A 258 -14.23 12.69 14.66
CA LEU A 258 -13.11 13.30 15.37
C LEU A 258 -12.43 12.30 16.32
N LEU A 259 -13.21 11.49 17.04
CA LEU A 259 -12.68 10.46 17.93
C LEU A 259 -11.87 9.41 17.16
N VAL A 260 -12.43 8.87 16.07
CA VAL A 260 -11.75 7.87 15.24
C VAL A 260 -10.47 8.45 14.64
N THR A 261 -10.52 9.68 14.14
CA THR A 261 -9.35 10.37 13.62
C THR A 261 -8.27 10.52 14.68
N LEU A 262 -8.64 10.91 15.90
CA LEU A 262 -7.71 11.02 17.01
C LEU A 262 -7.09 9.67 17.38
N VAL A 263 -7.89 8.61 17.41
CA VAL A 263 -7.42 7.24 17.70
C VAL A 263 -6.39 6.79 16.65
N VAL A 264 -6.67 6.99 15.37
CA VAL A 264 -5.75 6.61 14.27
C VAL A 264 -4.43 7.38 14.39
N ILE A 265 -4.47 8.68 14.61
CA ILE A 265 -3.27 9.52 14.76
C ILE A 265 -2.48 9.11 16.00
N ALA A 266 -3.14 8.93 17.14
CA ALA A 266 -2.50 8.51 18.37
C ALA A 266 -1.83 7.14 18.25
N LEU A 267 -2.53 6.16 17.64
CA LEU A 267 -1.97 4.82 17.41
C LEU A 267 -0.72 4.89 16.54
N ARG A 268 -0.76 5.64 15.45
CA ARG A 268 0.39 5.82 14.56
C ARG A 268 1.58 6.42 15.31
N PHE A 269 1.33 7.47 16.11
CA PHE A 269 2.35 8.10 16.94
C PHE A 269 2.98 7.11 17.93
N PHE A 270 2.14 6.41 18.72
CA PHE A 270 2.62 5.46 19.73
C PHE A 270 3.34 4.26 19.11
N TRP A 271 2.85 3.76 17.97
CA TRP A 271 3.49 2.65 17.26
C TRP A 271 4.89 3.02 16.78
N ILE A 272 5.04 4.17 16.13
CA ILE A 272 6.34 4.65 15.66
C ILE A 272 7.28 4.89 16.88
N ALA A 273 6.78 5.50 17.95
CA ALA A 273 7.55 5.71 19.16
C ALA A 273 8.00 4.38 19.81
N ALA A 274 7.15 3.36 19.81
CA ALA A 274 7.48 2.03 20.29
C ALA A 274 8.53 1.34 19.43
N MET A 275 8.36 1.39 18.09
CA MET A 275 9.31 0.81 17.14
C MET A 275 10.70 1.47 17.25
N LEU A 276 10.76 2.79 17.40
CA LEU A 276 12.01 3.50 17.59
C LEU A 276 12.73 3.10 18.90
N ARG A 277 11.97 2.70 19.94
CA ARG A 277 12.56 2.19 21.20
C ARG A 277 13.08 0.76 21.09
N VAL A 278 12.40 -0.06 20.27
CA VAL A 278 12.72 -1.49 20.12
C VAL A 278 13.78 -1.73 19.05
N ALA A 279 13.80 -0.90 18.00
CA ALA A 279 14.72 -1.06 16.88
C ALA A 279 16.19 -0.96 17.35
N ARG A 280 16.94 -2.04 17.11
CA ARG A 280 18.39 -2.08 17.29
C ARG A 280 19.06 -1.64 15.98
N ASP A 281 20.19 -0.98 16.09
CA ASP A 281 21.00 -0.67 14.92
C ASP A 281 21.60 -1.98 14.39
N THR A 282 21.24 -2.39 13.18
CA THR A 282 21.68 -3.65 12.55
C THR A 282 23.20 -3.69 12.32
N ILE A 283 23.86 -2.52 12.31
CA ILE A 283 25.31 -2.41 12.10
C ILE A 283 26.07 -2.45 13.43
N THR A 284 25.55 -1.86 14.50
CA THR A 284 26.26 -1.71 15.79
C THR A 284 25.73 -2.59 16.90
N GLY A 285 24.57 -3.26 16.70
CA GLY A 285 23.90 -4.05 17.75
C GLY A 285 23.40 -3.24 18.96
N GLN A 286 23.62 -1.93 18.97
CA GLN A 286 23.19 -1.05 20.04
C GLN A 286 21.75 -0.57 19.83
N ARG A 287 21.01 -0.33 20.92
CA ARG A 287 19.67 0.28 20.84
C ARG A 287 19.77 1.66 20.22
N ARG A 288 18.97 1.90 19.19
CA ARG A 288 18.88 3.22 18.56
C ARG A 288 18.43 4.24 19.63
N LYS A 289 19.28 5.20 19.94
CA LYS A 289 18.88 6.30 20.84
C LYS A 289 17.81 7.14 20.13
N MET A 290 16.72 7.43 20.85
CA MET A 290 15.72 8.40 20.40
C MET A 290 16.34 9.79 20.48
N THR A 291 16.75 10.32 19.34
CA THR A 291 17.01 11.75 19.21
C THR A 291 15.73 12.45 18.71
N PRO A 292 15.46 13.69 19.14
CA PRO A 292 14.32 14.48 18.65
C PRO A 292 14.25 14.56 17.12
N GLU A 293 15.40 14.51 16.46
CA GLU A 293 15.54 14.49 15.01
C GLU A 293 15.02 13.20 14.34
N ARG A 294 14.90 12.08 15.08
CA ARG A 294 14.34 10.82 14.57
C ARG A 294 12.83 10.70 14.78
N LEU A 295 12.28 11.46 15.71
CA LEU A 295 10.83 11.68 15.83
C LEU A 295 10.30 12.47 14.61
N SER A 296 11.14 13.14 13.85
CA SER A 296 10.80 13.83 12.62
C SER A 296 10.53 12.90 11.41
N LEU A 297 10.50 11.60 11.57
CA LEU A 297 9.75 10.72 10.66
C LEU A 297 8.24 11.07 10.66
N ILE A 298 7.80 11.79 11.67
CA ILE A 298 6.46 12.40 11.77
C ILE A 298 6.52 13.87 11.37
N HIS A 299 7.65 14.56 11.60
CA HIS A 299 7.90 15.96 11.29
C HIS A 299 9.29 16.13 10.63
N ILE A 300 9.28 16.24 9.36
CA ILE A 300 10.11 16.97 8.39
C ILE A 300 11.41 17.58 8.92
N SER A 301 12.51 17.25 8.21
CA SER A 301 13.80 17.93 8.08
C SER A 301 14.96 17.50 8.97
N GLU A 302 15.82 16.63 8.42
CA GLU A 302 17.26 16.76 8.72
C GLU A 302 17.89 17.72 7.70
N PRO A 303 18.55 18.78 8.15
CA PRO A 303 19.44 19.51 7.26
C PRO A 303 20.63 18.60 6.91
N THR A 304 20.82 18.38 5.62
CA THR A 304 22.03 17.74 5.08
C THR A 304 23.24 18.49 5.59
N ARG A 305 23.93 17.94 6.58
CA ARG A 305 25.33 18.29 6.81
C ARG A 305 26.14 17.76 5.62
N HIS A 306 26.40 18.61 4.67
CA HIS A 306 27.56 18.46 3.82
C HIS A 306 28.79 18.52 4.73
N SER A 307 29.35 17.37 5.07
CA SER A 307 30.73 17.31 5.48
C SER A 307 31.56 17.64 4.24
N LEU A 308 32.01 18.87 4.18
CA LEU A 308 33.20 19.25 3.42
C LEU A 308 34.32 18.39 3.93
N ILE A 309 34.71 17.40 3.18
CA ILE A 309 36.03 16.78 3.28
C ILE A 309 36.86 17.49 2.19
N SER A 310 37.68 18.36 2.65
CA SER A 310 38.86 18.91 1.95
C SER A 310 39.83 17.80 1.57
#